data_ff43974fe69bb8b087aaaffbfe1a8156
#
_entry.id   ff43974fe69bb8b087aaaffbfe1a8156
#
_cell.length_a   1.000
_cell.length_b   1.000
_cell.length_c   1.000
_cell.angle_alpha   90.00
_cell.angle_beta   90.00
_cell.angle_gamma   90.00
#
_symmetry.space_group_name_H-M   'P 1'
#
loop_
_entity.id
_entity.type
_entity.pdbx_description
1 polymer ?
#
loop_
_entity_poly.entity_id
_entity_poly.type
_entity_poly.pdbx_seq_one_letter_code
_entity_poly.pdbx_strand_id
1 'polypeptide(L)'
;MQKEQIKKNFDQQAASYDQQWSKLAPIRDALHLLIGAVFAHLPEDARILSVGAGTGAEIMYLADKFPRWRFTIVEPSSAMLEVCRSRAEENKFADRCFFHEGYLDSLPSTEDFDAATSLLVSQFILDEKERTDFFSEIARRLRSGTVLVSSDLASDLNSVEYQSLLSVWLEMMKITGMPDEGLERMRSVYGRDVAVLPPDQIEALIATSGFKMPVQFYQAGLIHAWYSKRV
;
A
#
# COMPACT_ATOMS: atom_id res chain seq x y z
N MET A 1 -8.53 15.16 -3.08
CA MET A 1 -7.29 15.97 -2.83
C MET A 1 -6.40 15.90 -4.07
N GLN A 2 -5.73 17.00 -4.46
CA GLN A 2 -4.82 16.95 -5.62
C GLN A 2 -3.54 16.17 -5.29
N LYS A 3 -2.98 15.47 -6.27
CA LYS A 3 -1.75 14.64 -6.13
C LYS A 3 -0.61 15.37 -5.41
N GLU A 4 -0.36 16.64 -5.77
CA GLU A 4 0.66 17.48 -5.15
C GLU A 4 0.42 17.75 -3.65
N GLN A 5 -0.85 17.91 -3.24
CA GLN A 5 -1.15 18.11 -1.82
C GLN A 5 -0.93 16.83 -1.01
N ILE A 6 -1.26 15.68 -1.58
CA ILE A 6 -1.00 14.36 -0.96
C ILE A 6 0.51 14.18 -0.77
N LYS A 7 1.29 14.39 -1.84
CA LYS A 7 2.76 14.34 -1.80
C LYS A 7 3.32 15.24 -0.70
N LYS A 8 2.91 16.52 -0.68
CA LYS A 8 3.37 17.49 0.33
C LYS A 8 3.05 17.06 1.76
N ASN A 9 1.87 16.47 1.98
CA ASN A 9 1.50 15.97 3.31
C ASN A 9 2.42 14.82 3.75
N PHE A 10 2.75 13.89 2.86
CA PHE A 10 3.68 12.79 3.16
C PHE A 10 5.11 13.30 3.34
N ASP A 11 5.58 14.28 2.55
CA ASP A 11 6.89 14.90 2.74
C ASP A 11 7.02 15.50 4.16
N GLN A 12 5.97 16.15 4.67
CA GLN A 12 5.97 16.74 6.01
C GLN A 12 5.95 15.72 7.15
N GLN A 13 5.37 14.55 6.91
CA GLN A 13 5.21 13.50 7.92
C GLN A 13 6.37 12.50 7.95
N ALA A 14 7.20 12.44 6.92
CA ALA A 14 8.18 11.38 6.70
C ALA A 14 9.07 11.11 7.91
N ALA A 15 9.61 12.16 8.56
CA ALA A 15 10.53 12.02 9.68
C ALA A 15 9.89 11.39 10.94
N SER A 16 8.59 11.51 11.13
CA SER A 16 7.86 11.00 12.30
C SER A 16 6.88 9.88 11.98
N TYR A 17 6.74 9.52 10.70
CA TYR A 17 5.71 8.60 10.21
C TYR A 17 5.73 7.25 10.93
N ASP A 18 6.88 6.58 10.94
CA ASP A 18 7.00 5.26 11.58
C ASP A 18 6.78 5.32 13.09
N GLN A 19 7.23 6.40 13.75
CA GLN A 19 7.01 6.59 15.19
C GLN A 19 5.53 6.80 15.50
N GLN A 20 4.82 7.60 14.69
CA GLN A 20 3.39 7.84 14.86
C GLN A 20 2.58 6.55 14.77
N TRP A 21 2.94 5.66 13.84
CA TRP A 21 2.23 4.41 13.60
C TRP A 21 2.81 3.21 14.36
N SER A 22 3.84 3.41 15.18
CA SER A 22 4.55 2.32 15.90
C SER A 22 3.63 1.50 16.80
N LYS A 23 2.63 2.12 17.43
CA LYS A 23 1.68 1.43 18.31
C LYS A 23 0.69 0.53 17.54
N LEU A 24 0.55 0.72 16.24
CA LEU A 24 -0.22 -0.13 15.33
C LEU A 24 0.67 -1.16 14.60
N ALA A 25 1.93 -1.30 15.00
CA ALA A 25 2.84 -2.29 14.43
C ALA A 25 2.24 -3.72 14.37
N PRO A 26 1.48 -4.22 15.37
CA PRO A 26 0.88 -5.55 15.27
C PRO A 26 -0.02 -5.74 14.05
N ILE A 27 -0.76 -4.70 13.63
CA ILE A 27 -1.61 -4.74 12.43
C ILE A 27 -0.74 -4.83 11.18
N ARG A 28 0.24 -3.93 11.07
CA ARG A 28 1.20 -3.91 9.95
C ARG A 28 1.99 -5.22 9.85
N ASP A 29 2.52 -5.69 10.96
CA ASP A 29 3.40 -6.86 11.00
C ASP A 29 2.62 -8.15 10.67
N ALA A 30 1.34 -8.25 11.08
CA ALA A 30 0.46 -9.34 10.67
C ALA A 30 0.22 -9.33 9.14
N LEU A 31 -0.02 -8.16 8.54
CA LEU A 31 -0.16 -8.03 7.09
C LEU A 31 1.13 -8.43 6.38
N HIS A 32 2.30 -7.96 6.84
CA HIS A 32 3.59 -8.31 6.23
C HIS A 32 3.88 -9.82 6.32
N LEU A 33 3.57 -10.46 7.46
CA LEU A 33 3.68 -11.91 7.61
C LEU A 33 2.86 -12.65 6.53
N LEU A 34 1.62 -12.22 6.32
CA LEU A 34 0.73 -12.83 5.33
C LEU A 34 1.18 -12.54 3.89
N ILE A 35 1.69 -11.34 3.59
CA ILE A 35 2.32 -11.03 2.29
C ILE A 35 3.48 -11.99 2.02
N GLY A 36 4.35 -12.22 3.02
CA GLY A 36 5.43 -13.18 2.92
C GLY A 36 4.96 -14.62 2.67
N ALA A 37 3.77 -14.99 3.14
CA ALA A 37 3.17 -16.29 2.84
C ALA A 37 2.58 -16.34 1.42
N VAL A 38 1.90 -15.29 0.96
CA VAL A 38 1.39 -15.17 -0.42
C VAL A 38 2.53 -15.27 -1.44
N PHE A 39 3.69 -14.69 -1.12
CA PHE A 39 4.86 -14.65 -1.99
C PHE A 39 5.82 -15.83 -1.81
N ALA A 40 5.53 -16.80 -0.94
CA ALA A 40 6.46 -17.88 -0.57
C ALA A 40 6.91 -18.78 -1.74
N HIS A 41 6.15 -18.80 -2.83
CA HIS A 41 6.44 -19.62 -4.01
C HIS A 41 7.02 -18.84 -5.20
N LEU A 42 7.39 -17.58 -4.99
CA LEU A 42 8.09 -16.80 -6.01
C LEU A 42 9.51 -17.33 -6.24
N PRO A 43 10.12 -17.04 -7.40
CA PRO A 43 11.52 -17.37 -7.66
C PRO A 43 12.45 -16.89 -6.55
N GLU A 44 13.55 -17.61 -6.37
CA GLU A 44 14.52 -17.32 -5.31
C GLU A 44 15.23 -15.95 -5.49
N ASP A 45 15.27 -15.45 -6.73
CA ASP A 45 15.82 -14.16 -7.17
C ASP A 45 14.70 -13.23 -7.69
N ALA A 46 13.49 -13.35 -7.17
CA ALA A 46 12.32 -12.61 -7.62
C ALA A 46 12.53 -11.09 -7.61
N ARG A 47 11.88 -10.43 -8.56
CA ARG A 47 11.88 -8.98 -8.74
C ARG A 47 10.52 -8.44 -8.31
N ILE A 48 10.52 -7.62 -7.28
CA ILE A 48 9.32 -7.09 -6.65
C ILE A 48 9.16 -5.61 -7.00
N LEU A 49 7.97 -5.24 -7.46
CA LEU A 49 7.57 -3.84 -7.64
C LEU A 49 6.78 -3.39 -6.41
N SER A 50 7.27 -2.39 -5.69
CA SER A 50 6.52 -1.75 -4.59
C SER A 50 6.07 -0.36 -5.04
N VAL A 51 4.75 -0.14 -5.07
CA VAL A 51 4.12 1.09 -5.55
C VAL A 51 3.52 1.87 -4.38
N GLY A 52 4.03 3.08 -4.15
CA GLY A 52 3.69 3.89 -2.98
C GLY A 52 4.32 3.32 -1.71
N ALA A 53 5.61 3.01 -1.77
CA ALA A 53 6.33 2.30 -0.71
C ALA A 53 6.41 3.07 0.62
N GLY A 54 6.20 4.38 0.61
CA GLY A 54 6.36 5.22 1.79
C GLY A 54 7.77 5.09 2.39
N THR A 55 7.84 4.81 3.67
CA THR A 55 9.10 4.56 4.40
C THR A 55 9.66 3.14 4.19
N GLY A 56 9.02 2.30 3.36
CA GLY A 56 9.49 0.97 2.96
C GLY A 56 9.35 -0.13 4.01
N ALA A 57 8.38 -0.04 4.91
CA ALA A 57 8.25 -1.01 6.01
C ALA A 57 8.05 -2.46 5.53
N GLU A 58 7.24 -2.68 4.47
CA GLU A 58 7.04 -4.01 3.89
C GLU A 58 8.31 -4.51 3.16
N ILE A 59 9.07 -3.58 2.57
CA ILE A 59 10.32 -3.91 1.86
C ILE A 59 11.37 -4.40 2.86
N MET A 60 11.49 -3.73 4.02
CA MET A 60 12.38 -4.19 5.10
C MET A 60 12.07 -5.63 5.48
N TYR A 61 10.78 -5.93 5.71
CA TYR A 61 10.35 -7.29 6.05
C TYR A 61 10.66 -8.31 4.95
N LEU A 62 10.33 -7.99 3.69
CA LEU A 62 10.55 -8.90 2.56
C LEU A 62 12.03 -9.10 2.24
N ALA A 63 12.85 -8.05 2.37
CA ALA A 63 14.29 -8.11 2.10
C ALA A 63 15.05 -8.94 3.14
N ASP A 64 14.62 -8.92 4.41
CA ASP A 64 15.14 -9.79 5.47
C ASP A 64 14.75 -11.25 5.23
N LYS A 65 13.48 -11.50 4.92
CA LYS A 65 12.95 -12.85 4.72
C LYS A 65 13.46 -13.51 3.43
N PHE A 66 13.69 -12.74 2.38
CA PHE A 66 14.09 -13.23 1.06
C PHE A 66 15.38 -12.53 0.59
N PRO A 67 16.56 -13.00 0.98
CA PRO A 67 17.82 -12.28 0.86
C PRO A 67 18.33 -12.11 -0.58
N ARG A 68 17.75 -12.78 -1.57
CA ARG A 68 18.14 -12.66 -2.99
C ARG A 68 17.15 -11.86 -3.85
N TRP A 69 16.02 -11.45 -3.29
CA TRP A 69 15.04 -10.64 -4.02
C TRP A 69 15.57 -9.23 -4.30
N ARG A 70 15.13 -8.69 -5.43
CA ARG A 70 15.41 -7.33 -5.86
C ARG A 70 14.12 -6.52 -5.84
N PHE A 71 14.22 -5.24 -5.51
CA PHE A 71 13.10 -4.36 -5.31
C PHE A 71 13.19 -3.14 -6.24
N THR A 72 12.11 -2.85 -6.96
CA THR A 72 11.89 -1.55 -7.58
C THR A 72 10.86 -0.81 -6.73
N ILE A 73 11.27 0.31 -6.17
CA ILE A 73 10.58 1.07 -5.15
C ILE A 73 10.12 2.37 -5.78
N VAL A 74 8.81 2.55 -5.91
CA VAL A 74 8.18 3.74 -6.51
C VAL A 74 7.48 4.53 -5.42
N GLU A 75 7.92 5.77 -5.21
CA GLU A 75 7.34 6.65 -4.18
C GLU A 75 7.44 8.11 -4.65
N PRO A 76 6.31 8.84 -4.74
CA PRO A 76 6.33 10.23 -5.18
C PRO A 76 6.89 11.21 -4.13
N SER A 77 6.80 10.89 -2.83
CA SER A 77 7.35 11.72 -1.76
C SER A 77 8.86 11.49 -1.64
N SER A 78 9.64 12.52 -1.99
CA SER A 78 11.10 12.45 -1.86
C SER A 78 11.57 12.21 -0.43
N ALA A 79 10.88 12.80 0.56
CA ALA A 79 11.21 12.63 1.97
C ALA A 79 10.92 11.20 2.47
N MET A 80 9.79 10.59 2.06
CA MET A 80 9.50 9.18 2.37
C MET A 80 10.51 8.25 1.71
N LEU A 81 10.81 8.48 0.44
CA LEU A 81 11.77 7.66 -0.32
C LEU A 81 13.17 7.72 0.28
N GLU A 82 13.59 8.89 0.80
CA GLU A 82 14.87 9.04 1.47
C GLU A 82 14.93 8.25 2.78
N VAL A 83 13.86 8.26 3.58
CA VAL A 83 13.75 7.39 4.77
C VAL A 83 13.85 5.92 4.37
N CYS A 84 13.15 5.50 3.31
CA CYS A 84 13.22 4.14 2.80
C CYS A 84 14.65 3.76 2.37
N ARG A 85 15.34 4.65 1.65
CA ARG A 85 16.74 4.46 1.22
C ARG A 85 17.68 4.30 2.41
N SER A 86 17.64 5.23 3.37
CA SER A 86 18.47 5.19 4.57
C SER A 86 18.29 3.88 5.33
N ARG A 87 17.05 3.41 5.47
CA ARG A 87 16.75 2.11 6.11
C ARG A 87 17.31 0.93 5.33
N ALA A 88 17.24 0.96 4.00
CA ALA A 88 17.82 -0.09 3.17
C ALA A 88 19.36 -0.14 3.27
N GLU A 89 20.01 1.02 3.40
CA GLU A 89 21.46 1.13 3.63
C GLU A 89 21.85 0.61 5.01
N GLU A 90 21.14 1.02 6.07
CA GLU A 90 21.36 0.56 7.45
C GLU A 90 21.22 -0.97 7.57
N ASN A 91 20.26 -1.56 6.85
CA ASN A 91 20.00 -2.99 6.82
C ASN A 91 20.79 -3.74 5.71
N LYS A 92 21.70 -3.05 4.99
CA LYS A 92 22.67 -3.63 4.05
C LYS A 92 22.04 -4.37 2.87
N PHE A 93 20.95 -3.85 2.31
CA PHE A 93 20.34 -4.39 1.10
C PHE A 93 20.00 -3.32 0.04
N ALA A 94 20.50 -2.09 0.20
CA ALA A 94 20.27 -1.01 -0.76
C ALA A 94 20.77 -1.33 -2.17
N ASP A 95 21.79 -2.17 -2.31
CA ASP A 95 22.33 -2.69 -3.57
C ASP A 95 21.36 -3.57 -4.35
N ARG A 96 20.31 -4.06 -3.68
CA ARG A 96 19.20 -4.83 -4.28
C ARG A 96 17.99 -3.97 -4.63
N CYS A 97 18.06 -2.64 -4.39
CA CYS A 97 16.95 -1.71 -4.54
C CYS A 97 17.21 -0.70 -5.68
N PHE A 98 16.22 -0.53 -6.55
CA PHE A 98 16.13 0.60 -7.46
C PHE A 98 15.06 1.56 -6.91
N PHE A 99 15.46 2.79 -6.58
CA PHE A 99 14.58 3.81 -6.00
C PHE A 99 14.16 4.79 -7.08
N HIS A 100 12.86 4.89 -7.34
CA HIS A 100 12.25 5.80 -8.29
C HIS A 100 11.42 6.85 -7.54
N GLU A 101 11.88 8.10 -7.55
CA GLU A 101 11.10 9.24 -7.08
C GLU A 101 10.09 9.64 -8.16
N GLY A 102 8.83 9.35 -7.93
CA GLY A 102 7.76 9.66 -8.88
C GLY A 102 6.55 8.76 -8.76
N TYR A 103 5.59 9.00 -9.62
CA TYR A 103 4.43 8.13 -9.78
C TYR A 103 4.76 6.94 -10.71
N LEU A 104 3.97 5.89 -10.66
CA LEU A 104 4.21 4.66 -11.42
C LEU A 104 4.28 4.89 -12.93
N ASP A 105 3.49 5.83 -13.47
CA ASP A 105 3.47 6.20 -14.88
C ASP A 105 4.78 6.83 -15.38
N SER A 106 5.55 7.41 -14.46
CA SER A 106 6.88 7.98 -14.75
C SER A 106 8.04 6.96 -14.64
N LEU A 107 7.77 5.77 -14.08
CA LEU A 107 8.78 4.71 -14.02
C LEU A 107 9.10 4.22 -15.43
N PRO A 108 10.38 4.26 -15.87
CA PRO A 108 10.76 3.73 -17.17
C PRO A 108 10.25 2.31 -17.40
N SER A 109 9.88 1.98 -18.62
CA SER A 109 9.55 0.60 -18.99
C SER A 109 10.82 -0.25 -18.83
N THR A 110 10.74 -1.18 -17.89
CA THR A 110 11.81 -2.12 -17.56
C THR A 110 11.30 -3.54 -17.79
N GLU A 111 12.12 -4.50 -17.42
CA GLU A 111 11.71 -5.90 -17.42
C GLU A 111 10.54 -6.15 -16.50
N ASP A 112 9.71 -7.15 -16.81
CA ASP A 112 8.55 -7.55 -16.04
C ASP A 112 8.91 -8.01 -14.62
N PHE A 113 8.00 -7.76 -13.68
CA PHE A 113 8.15 -8.16 -12.27
C PHE A 113 7.46 -9.49 -11.97
N ASP A 114 7.95 -10.17 -10.93
CA ASP A 114 7.44 -11.44 -10.43
C ASP A 114 6.30 -11.26 -9.42
N ALA A 115 6.22 -10.10 -8.78
CA ALA A 115 5.10 -9.68 -7.94
C ALA A 115 5.10 -8.17 -7.75
N ALA A 116 3.96 -7.64 -7.26
CA ALA A 116 3.86 -6.25 -6.83
C ALA A 116 3.15 -6.12 -5.48
N THR A 117 3.50 -5.04 -4.76
CA THR A 117 2.75 -4.54 -3.61
C THR A 117 2.24 -3.12 -3.87
N SER A 118 1.05 -2.81 -3.34
CA SER A 118 0.49 -1.46 -3.30
C SER A 118 -0.37 -1.35 -2.04
N LEU A 119 0.22 -0.83 -0.95
CA LEU A 119 -0.39 -0.90 0.38
C LEU A 119 -0.87 0.49 0.82
N LEU A 120 -2.19 0.64 0.99
CA LEU A 120 -2.88 1.88 1.39
C LEU A 120 -2.61 3.07 0.44
N VAL A 121 -2.58 2.81 -0.86
CA VAL A 121 -2.24 3.79 -1.91
C VAL A 121 -3.44 4.17 -2.75
N SER A 122 -4.16 3.18 -3.29
CA SER A 122 -5.18 3.43 -4.30
C SER A 122 -6.39 4.22 -3.75
N GLN A 123 -6.58 4.21 -2.45
CA GLN A 123 -7.58 5.02 -1.74
C GLN A 123 -7.42 6.54 -1.92
N PHE A 124 -6.26 7.02 -2.32
CA PHE A 124 -6.02 8.43 -2.63
C PHE A 124 -6.41 8.81 -4.06
N ILE A 125 -6.80 7.85 -4.88
CA ILE A 125 -7.31 8.05 -6.23
C ILE A 125 -8.83 8.04 -6.18
N LEU A 126 -9.45 9.23 -6.21
CA LEU A 126 -10.89 9.39 -5.99
C LEU A 126 -11.72 9.04 -7.22
N ASP A 127 -11.18 9.27 -8.41
CA ASP A 127 -11.83 8.92 -9.67
C ASP A 127 -11.69 7.42 -9.93
N GLU A 128 -12.80 6.75 -10.17
CA GLU A 128 -12.87 5.29 -10.36
C GLU A 128 -12.10 4.85 -11.61
N LYS A 129 -12.16 5.62 -12.69
CA LYS A 129 -11.43 5.33 -13.91
C LYS A 129 -9.92 5.47 -13.69
N GLU A 130 -9.47 6.56 -13.06
CA GLU A 130 -8.05 6.74 -12.72
C GLU A 130 -7.54 5.62 -11.81
N ARG A 131 -8.38 5.15 -10.85
CA ARG A 131 -8.04 4.04 -9.96
C ARG A 131 -7.95 2.70 -10.72
N THR A 132 -8.83 2.47 -11.70
CA THR A 132 -8.74 1.33 -12.62
C THR A 132 -7.48 1.42 -13.49
N ASP A 133 -7.17 2.60 -14.03
CA ASP A 133 -5.97 2.84 -14.83
C ASP A 133 -4.69 2.61 -14.01
N PHE A 134 -4.69 2.99 -12.71
CA PHE A 134 -3.59 2.72 -11.78
C PHE A 134 -3.32 1.21 -11.61
N PHE A 135 -4.34 0.41 -11.34
CA PHE A 135 -4.18 -1.05 -11.25
C PHE A 135 -3.79 -1.66 -12.60
N SER A 136 -4.32 -1.14 -13.71
CA SER A 136 -3.95 -1.58 -15.06
C SER A 136 -2.48 -1.30 -15.37
N GLU A 137 -1.93 -0.18 -14.87
CA GLU A 137 -0.50 0.13 -15.01
C GLU A 137 0.38 -0.85 -14.23
N ILE A 138 -0.04 -1.24 -13.02
CA ILE A 138 0.64 -2.32 -12.28
C ILE A 138 0.59 -3.62 -13.07
N ALA A 139 -0.61 -3.99 -13.58
CA ALA A 139 -0.80 -5.21 -14.35
C ALA A 139 0.12 -5.30 -15.58
N ARG A 140 0.31 -4.19 -16.31
CA ARG A 140 1.20 -4.13 -17.49
C ARG A 140 2.66 -4.40 -17.18
N ARG A 141 3.10 -4.18 -15.93
CA ARG A 141 4.47 -4.37 -15.47
C ARG A 141 4.73 -5.76 -14.87
N LEU A 142 3.67 -6.55 -14.71
CA LEU A 142 3.74 -7.89 -14.16
C LEU A 142 3.71 -8.95 -15.25
N ARG A 143 4.47 -10.02 -15.08
CA ARG A 143 4.33 -11.21 -15.91
C ARG A 143 2.96 -11.85 -15.73
N SER A 144 2.41 -12.48 -16.77
CA SER A 144 1.17 -13.23 -16.65
C SER A 144 1.31 -14.33 -15.57
N GLY A 145 0.26 -14.51 -14.80
CA GLY A 145 0.20 -15.49 -13.71
C GLY A 145 0.85 -15.05 -12.38
N THR A 146 1.55 -13.93 -12.36
CA THR A 146 2.16 -13.38 -11.13
C THR A 146 1.14 -12.67 -10.24
N VAL A 147 1.56 -12.22 -9.05
CA VAL A 147 0.65 -11.79 -7.99
C VAL A 147 0.84 -10.31 -7.66
N LEU A 148 -0.29 -9.59 -7.58
CA LEU A 148 -0.40 -8.32 -6.88
C LEU A 148 -0.92 -8.57 -5.46
N VAL A 149 -0.33 -7.93 -4.46
CA VAL A 149 -0.94 -7.70 -3.15
C VAL A 149 -1.24 -6.22 -3.01
N SER A 150 -2.50 -5.90 -2.74
CA SER A 150 -2.97 -4.53 -2.50
C SER A 150 -3.71 -4.42 -1.17
N SER A 151 -3.69 -3.24 -0.57
CA SER A 151 -4.54 -2.93 0.57
C SER A 151 -5.10 -1.52 0.47
N ASP A 152 -6.31 -1.35 0.99
CA ASP A 152 -7.01 -0.07 1.05
C ASP A 152 -7.87 0.02 2.31
N LEU A 153 -8.33 1.23 2.65
CA LEU A 153 -9.44 1.40 3.57
C LEU A 153 -10.73 1.05 2.82
N ALA A 154 -11.50 0.11 3.36
CA ALA A 154 -12.70 -0.40 2.72
C ALA A 154 -13.86 -0.52 3.71
N SER A 155 -15.02 -0.03 3.32
CA SER A 155 -16.32 -0.23 3.98
C SER A 155 -17.43 0.40 3.13
N ASP A 156 -18.68 -0.04 3.32
CA ASP A 156 -19.82 0.72 2.82
C ASP A 156 -20.15 1.85 3.81
N LEU A 157 -19.83 3.10 3.45
CA LEU A 157 -20.01 4.29 4.28
C LEU A 157 -21.47 4.54 4.69
N ASN A 158 -22.43 3.95 3.98
CA ASN A 158 -23.86 4.11 4.25
C ASN A 158 -24.42 3.00 5.15
N SER A 159 -23.61 1.99 5.50
CA SER A 159 -24.05 0.86 6.31
C SER A 159 -24.04 1.17 7.81
N VAL A 160 -24.86 0.45 8.56
CA VAL A 160 -24.89 0.51 10.04
C VAL A 160 -23.59 -0.11 10.59
N GLU A 161 -23.08 -1.13 9.94
CA GLU A 161 -21.84 -1.82 10.27
C GLU A 161 -20.63 -0.87 10.20
N TYR A 162 -20.62 0.02 9.19
CA TYR A 162 -19.56 1.04 9.09
C TYR A 162 -19.54 1.96 10.31
N GLN A 163 -20.70 2.43 10.80
CA GLN A 163 -20.74 3.32 11.96
C GLN A 163 -20.18 2.63 13.22
N SER A 164 -20.49 1.35 13.39
CA SER A 164 -19.96 0.54 14.49
C SER A 164 -18.44 0.35 14.34
N LEU A 165 -17.98 -0.03 13.15
CA LEU A 165 -16.57 -0.26 12.87
C LEU A 165 -15.74 1.02 12.95
N LEU A 166 -16.29 2.15 12.49
CA LEU A 166 -15.66 3.45 12.60
C LEU A 166 -15.40 3.85 14.06
N SER A 167 -16.32 3.55 14.96
CA SER A 167 -16.15 3.83 16.40
C SER A 167 -14.96 3.04 16.96
N VAL A 168 -14.85 1.75 16.64
CA VAL A 168 -13.70 0.92 17.03
C VAL A 168 -12.40 1.43 16.38
N TRP A 169 -12.47 1.82 15.12
CA TRP A 169 -11.32 2.37 14.38
C TRP A 169 -10.79 3.65 15.02
N LEU A 170 -11.66 4.59 15.39
CA LEU A 170 -11.26 5.83 16.04
C LEU A 170 -10.68 5.59 17.44
N GLU A 171 -11.22 4.66 18.24
CA GLU A 171 -10.62 4.26 19.51
C GLU A 171 -9.22 3.66 19.32
N MET A 172 -9.01 2.85 18.27
CA MET A 172 -7.70 2.34 17.93
C MET A 172 -6.73 3.48 17.55
N MET A 173 -7.19 4.49 16.82
CA MET A 173 -6.36 5.66 16.48
C MET A 173 -5.97 6.47 17.73
N LYS A 174 -6.81 6.57 18.75
CA LYS A 174 -6.44 7.20 20.03
C LYS A 174 -5.23 6.54 20.70
N ILE A 175 -5.08 5.21 20.53
CA ILE A 175 -3.90 4.48 21.04
C ILE A 175 -2.60 5.04 20.47
N THR A 176 -2.60 5.56 19.25
CA THR A 176 -1.42 6.20 18.64
C THR A 176 -1.04 7.52 19.31
N GLY A 177 -1.95 8.10 20.09
CA GLY A 177 -1.80 9.42 20.68
C GLY A 177 -2.39 10.53 19.80
N MET A 178 -3.20 10.18 18.80
CA MET A 178 -3.89 11.14 17.95
C MET A 178 -4.87 11.97 18.80
N PRO A 179 -4.82 13.30 18.75
CA PRO A 179 -5.75 14.16 19.49
C PRO A 179 -7.16 14.11 18.87
N ASP A 180 -8.19 14.45 19.64
CA ASP A 180 -9.59 14.43 19.18
C ASP A 180 -9.81 15.23 17.89
N GLU A 181 -9.17 16.39 17.74
CA GLU A 181 -9.21 17.17 16.50
C GLU A 181 -8.66 16.40 15.28
N GLY A 182 -7.62 15.58 15.49
CA GLY A 182 -7.05 14.70 14.47
C GLY A 182 -8.03 13.58 14.08
N LEU A 183 -8.74 13.03 15.06
CA LEU A 183 -9.76 12.00 14.84
C LEU A 183 -10.96 12.55 14.04
N GLU A 184 -11.45 13.73 14.39
CA GLU A 184 -12.53 14.39 13.64
C GLU A 184 -12.10 14.74 12.20
N ARG A 185 -10.87 15.20 12.03
CA ARG A 185 -10.29 15.42 10.69
C ARG A 185 -10.24 14.10 9.90
N MET A 186 -9.74 13.01 10.50
CA MET A 186 -9.69 11.68 9.88
C MET A 186 -11.09 11.25 9.45
N ARG A 187 -12.09 11.35 10.33
CA ARG A 187 -13.48 11.03 10.02
C ARG A 187 -14.03 11.85 8.85
N SER A 188 -13.70 13.13 8.80
CA SER A 188 -14.24 14.08 7.80
C SER A 188 -13.68 13.88 6.39
N VAL A 189 -12.55 13.19 6.22
CA VAL A 189 -11.92 12.98 4.91
C VAL A 189 -12.36 11.68 4.24
N TYR A 190 -12.94 10.73 4.98
CA TYR A 190 -13.43 9.48 4.40
C TYR A 190 -14.60 9.72 3.47
N GLY A 191 -14.52 9.17 2.25
CA GLY A 191 -15.49 9.40 1.17
C GLY A 191 -15.35 10.74 0.43
N ARG A 192 -14.51 11.66 0.92
CA ARG A 192 -14.29 12.98 0.30
C ARG A 192 -12.88 13.13 -0.28
N ASP A 193 -11.85 12.86 0.53
CA ASP A 193 -10.44 12.99 0.17
C ASP A 193 -9.71 11.63 0.18
N VAL A 194 -10.33 10.63 0.80
CA VAL A 194 -9.93 9.24 0.81
C VAL A 194 -11.11 8.40 0.33
N ALA A 195 -10.95 7.69 -0.77
CA ALA A 195 -11.98 6.86 -1.37
C ALA A 195 -12.13 5.55 -0.60
N VAL A 196 -12.91 5.58 0.48
CA VAL A 196 -13.34 4.37 1.18
C VAL A 196 -14.53 3.78 0.41
N LEU A 197 -14.33 2.63 -0.20
CA LEU A 197 -15.33 1.92 -1.01
C LEU A 197 -15.70 0.60 -0.34
N PRO A 198 -16.90 0.04 -0.63
CA PRO A 198 -17.21 -1.34 -0.29
C PRO A 198 -16.15 -2.32 -0.81
N PRO A 199 -15.82 -3.39 -0.07
CA PRO A 199 -14.81 -4.38 -0.47
C PRO A 199 -15.04 -4.97 -1.87
N ASP A 200 -16.29 -5.30 -2.21
CA ASP A 200 -16.69 -5.84 -3.51
C ASP A 200 -16.45 -4.87 -4.68
N GLN A 201 -16.59 -3.56 -4.44
CA GLN A 201 -16.26 -2.55 -5.45
C GLN A 201 -14.74 -2.47 -5.70
N ILE A 202 -13.92 -2.56 -4.64
CA ILE A 202 -12.46 -2.61 -4.79
C ILE A 202 -12.06 -3.88 -5.55
N GLU A 203 -12.65 -5.02 -5.22
CA GLU A 203 -12.43 -6.28 -5.94
C GLU A 203 -12.78 -6.16 -7.43
N ALA A 204 -13.91 -5.52 -7.75
CA ALA A 204 -14.33 -5.26 -9.13
C ALA A 204 -13.33 -4.37 -9.88
N LEU A 205 -12.84 -3.28 -9.25
CA LEU A 205 -11.80 -2.42 -9.81
C LEU A 205 -10.53 -3.20 -10.14
N ILE A 206 -10.05 -4.02 -9.22
CA ILE A 206 -8.87 -4.87 -9.44
C ILE A 206 -9.13 -5.87 -10.57
N ALA A 207 -10.28 -6.54 -10.56
CA ALA A 207 -10.62 -7.55 -11.57
C ALA A 207 -10.72 -6.97 -12.99
N THR A 208 -11.25 -5.76 -13.13
CA THR A 208 -11.37 -5.09 -14.46
C THR A 208 -10.04 -4.53 -14.96
N SER A 209 -9.02 -4.46 -14.10
CA SER A 209 -7.70 -3.87 -14.40
C SER A 209 -6.66 -4.88 -14.90
N GLY A 210 -7.08 -6.10 -15.33
CA GLY A 210 -6.17 -7.13 -15.83
C GLY A 210 -5.70 -8.12 -14.77
N PHE A 211 -6.40 -8.19 -13.66
CA PHE A 211 -6.23 -9.21 -12.64
C PHE A 211 -7.44 -10.13 -12.56
N LYS A 212 -7.28 -11.30 -12.00
CA LYS A 212 -8.37 -12.24 -11.75
C LYS A 212 -8.35 -12.73 -10.31
N MET A 213 -9.54 -13.14 -9.84
CA MET A 213 -9.72 -13.73 -8.52
C MET A 213 -9.11 -12.87 -7.39
N PRO A 214 -9.55 -11.62 -7.19
CA PRO A 214 -9.21 -10.90 -5.98
C PRO A 214 -9.67 -11.70 -4.76
N VAL A 215 -8.75 -12.02 -3.86
CA VAL A 215 -9.05 -12.78 -2.65
C VAL A 215 -8.69 -11.90 -1.47
N GLN A 216 -9.70 -11.50 -0.70
CA GLN A 216 -9.46 -10.83 0.57
C GLN A 216 -8.85 -11.83 1.56
N PHE A 217 -7.67 -11.53 2.07
CA PHE A 217 -6.94 -12.41 2.97
C PHE A 217 -6.60 -11.76 4.31
N TYR A 218 -6.87 -10.46 4.44
CA TYR A 218 -6.61 -9.70 5.66
C TYR A 218 -7.67 -8.62 5.88
N GLN A 219 -8.06 -8.44 7.13
CA GLN A 219 -8.84 -7.28 7.59
C GLN A 219 -8.43 -6.91 9.01
N ALA A 220 -8.20 -5.60 9.23
CA ALA A 220 -8.01 -5.02 10.55
C ALA A 220 -8.66 -3.64 10.60
N GLY A 221 -9.79 -3.54 11.29
CA GLY A 221 -10.64 -2.34 11.25
C GLY A 221 -11.06 -2.04 9.82
N LEU A 222 -10.78 -0.82 9.35
CA LEU A 222 -11.07 -0.41 7.97
C LEU A 222 -10.02 -0.88 6.95
N ILE A 223 -8.84 -1.34 7.37
CA ILE A 223 -7.82 -1.86 6.46
C ILE A 223 -8.24 -3.24 5.96
N HIS A 224 -8.38 -3.39 4.66
CA HIS A 224 -8.55 -4.65 3.97
C HIS A 224 -7.38 -4.88 3.02
N ALA A 225 -6.99 -6.16 2.81
CA ALA A 225 -5.99 -6.49 1.81
C ALA A 225 -6.39 -7.70 0.97
N TRP A 226 -6.00 -7.64 -0.30
CA TRP A 226 -6.30 -8.63 -1.33
C TRP A 226 -5.02 -9.09 -2.02
N TYR A 227 -5.00 -10.35 -2.43
CA TYR A 227 -4.07 -10.77 -3.46
C TYR A 227 -4.84 -11.17 -4.72
N SER A 228 -4.24 -10.89 -5.88
CA SER A 228 -4.87 -11.11 -7.18
C SER A 228 -3.83 -11.57 -8.19
N LYS A 229 -4.23 -12.44 -9.13
CA LYS A 229 -3.32 -12.93 -10.16
C LYS A 229 -3.45 -12.12 -11.45
N ARG A 230 -2.31 -11.74 -12.03
CA ARG A 230 -2.23 -11.14 -13.36
C ARG A 230 -2.75 -12.12 -14.43
N VAL A 231 -3.66 -11.66 -15.29
CA VAL A 231 -4.23 -12.46 -16.40
C VAL A 231 -3.19 -12.73 -17.48
#